data_394b9fc1d7417629d801216d38d31cf9
#
_entry.id   394b9fc1d7417629d801216d38d31cf9
#
_cell.length_a   1.000
_cell.length_b   1.000
_cell.length_c   1.000
_cell.angle_alpha   90.00
_cell.angle_beta   90.00
_cell.angle_gamma   90.00
#
_symmetry.space_group_name_H-M   'P 1'
#
loop_
_entity.id
_entity.type
_entity.pdbx_description
1 polymer ?
#
loop_
_entity_poly.entity_id
_entity_poly.type
_entity_poly.pdbx_seq_one_letter_code
_entity_poly.pdbx_strand_id
1 'polypeptide(L)'
;MIAHAIFFYVFSLIAIISAIMVTVSKNTVHSVFFLILDFISISCLFIMIGAEFLGMIMLIVYVGAVAVLFLFVVMMLNVAQQKNQWLLSEDSSGHIPIGLIISALIFFELIIVIGGWKYKPDLFNSNNLDISSELSNTHSLGPVSYTHLTLPTINW
;
A
#
# COMPACT_ATOMS: atom_id res chain seq x y z
N MET A 1 8.44 1.74 -24.36
CA MET A 1 8.25 2.89 -23.46
C MET A 1 6.78 3.31 -23.33
N ILE A 2 6.04 3.54 -24.42
CA ILE A 2 4.62 3.99 -24.35
C ILE A 2 3.73 2.97 -23.63
N ALA A 3 3.89 1.68 -23.90
CA ALA A 3 3.10 0.63 -23.26
C ALA A 3 3.30 0.61 -21.72
N HIS A 4 4.52 0.72 -21.21
CA HIS A 4 4.79 0.80 -19.78
C HIS A 4 4.09 1.99 -19.13
N ALA A 5 4.12 3.16 -19.77
CA ALA A 5 3.44 4.34 -19.26
C ALA A 5 1.91 4.13 -19.19
N ILE A 6 1.32 3.52 -20.21
CA ILE A 6 -0.12 3.24 -20.25
C ILE A 6 -0.50 2.28 -19.10
N PHE A 7 0.22 1.17 -18.95
CA PHE A 7 -0.04 0.22 -17.85
C PHE A 7 0.12 0.87 -16.47
N PHE A 8 1.14 1.72 -16.29
CA PHE A 8 1.33 2.45 -15.04
C PHE A 8 0.12 3.32 -14.70
N TYR A 9 -0.37 4.13 -15.64
CA TYR A 9 -1.53 4.97 -15.39
C TYR A 9 -2.80 4.17 -15.14
N VAL A 10 -2.99 3.05 -15.84
CA VAL A 10 -4.15 2.17 -15.66
C VAL A 10 -4.15 1.58 -14.26
N PHE A 11 -3.05 0.96 -13.81
CA PHE A 11 -2.96 0.38 -12.47
C PHE A 11 -3.03 1.43 -11.37
N SER A 12 -2.42 2.60 -11.57
CA SER A 12 -2.52 3.71 -10.63
C SER A 12 -3.95 4.22 -10.48
N LEU A 13 -4.69 4.34 -11.59
CA LEU A 13 -6.09 4.75 -11.57
C LEU A 13 -6.98 3.71 -10.87
N ILE A 14 -6.76 2.42 -11.14
CA ILE A 14 -7.49 1.33 -10.48
C ILE A 14 -7.21 1.36 -8.98
N ALA A 15 -5.96 1.54 -8.55
CA ALA A 15 -5.59 1.64 -7.13
C ALA A 15 -6.30 2.82 -6.44
N ILE A 16 -6.30 4.00 -7.03
CA ILE A 16 -6.98 5.17 -6.45
C ILE A 16 -8.49 4.95 -6.35
N ILE A 17 -9.12 4.41 -7.39
CA ILE A 17 -10.56 4.15 -7.38
C ILE A 17 -10.90 3.09 -6.34
N SER A 18 -10.16 1.98 -6.28
CA SER A 18 -10.39 0.93 -5.29
C SER A 18 -10.20 1.42 -3.87
N ALA A 19 -9.17 2.22 -3.58
CA ALA A 19 -8.96 2.82 -2.27
C ALA A 19 -10.14 3.71 -1.83
N ILE A 20 -10.67 4.53 -2.74
CA ILE A 20 -11.87 5.33 -2.46
C ILE A 20 -13.07 4.43 -2.21
N MET A 21 -13.26 3.38 -3.01
CA MET A 21 -14.40 2.47 -2.86
C MET A 21 -14.34 1.65 -1.57
N VAL A 22 -13.14 1.34 -1.06
CA VAL A 22 -12.98 0.71 0.27
C VAL A 22 -13.59 1.56 1.37
N THR A 23 -13.40 2.88 1.33
CA THR A 23 -13.89 3.80 2.37
C THR A 23 -15.37 4.15 2.21
N VAL A 24 -15.88 4.23 0.98
CA VAL A 24 -17.25 4.64 0.67
C VAL A 24 -18.24 3.47 0.73
N SER A 25 -17.76 2.23 0.59
CA SER A 25 -18.60 1.04 0.53
C SER A 25 -19.39 0.84 1.84
N LYS A 26 -20.70 0.70 1.74
CA LYS A 26 -21.58 0.43 2.88
C LYS A 26 -21.54 -1.02 3.35
N ASN A 27 -21.19 -1.94 2.44
CA ASN A 27 -21.11 -3.37 2.71
C ASN A 27 -19.68 -3.75 3.02
N THR A 28 -19.41 -4.25 4.21
CA THR A 28 -18.07 -4.66 4.64
C THR A 28 -17.43 -5.71 3.74
N VAL A 29 -18.21 -6.65 3.23
CA VAL A 29 -17.71 -7.67 2.29
C VAL A 29 -17.26 -7.05 0.97
N HIS A 30 -18.04 -6.11 0.40
CA HIS A 30 -17.66 -5.39 -0.81
C HIS A 30 -16.40 -4.52 -0.59
N SER A 31 -16.30 -3.89 0.58
CA SER A 31 -15.10 -3.12 0.96
C SER A 31 -13.83 -3.99 0.93
N VAL A 32 -13.92 -5.22 1.45
CA VAL A 32 -12.77 -6.16 1.42
C VAL A 32 -12.40 -6.57 0.00
N PHE A 33 -13.38 -6.77 -0.90
CA PHE A 33 -13.07 -7.05 -2.30
C PHE A 33 -12.34 -5.90 -2.98
N PHE A 34 -12.74 -4.65 -2.73
CA PHE A 34 -11.99 -3.49 -3.23
C PHE A 34 -10.60 -3.36 -2.61
N LEU A 35 -10.44 -3.73 -1.34
CA LEU A 35 -9.14 -3.79 -0.69
C LEU A 35 -8.20 -4.81 -1.35
N ILE A 36 -8.71 -5.98 -1.71
CA ILE A 36 -7.94 -6.99 -2.45
C ILE A 36 -7.52 -6.44 -3.81
N LEU A 37 -8.44 -5.80 -4.53
CA LEU A 37 -8.16 -5.20 -5.83
C LEU A 37 -7.09 -4.11 -5.73
N ASP A 38 -7.11 -3.31 -4.67
CA ASP A 38 -6.13 -2.28 -4.38
C ASP A 38 -4.73 -2.88 -4.19
N PHE A 39 -4.59 -3.90 -3.34
CA PHE A 39 -3.31 -4.58 -3.13
C PHE A 39 -2.76 -5.24 -4.40
N ILE A 40 -3.60 -5.83 -5.24
CA ILE A 40 -3.18 -6.38 -6.54
C ILE A 40 -2.64 -5.27 -7.42
N SER A 41 -3.33 -4.14 -7.52
CA SER A 41 -2.91 -3.00 -8.35
C SER A 41 -1.59 -2.41 -7.88
N ILE A 42 -1.42 -2.23 -6.56
CA ILE A 42 -0.17 -1.74 -5.96
C ILE A 42 0.97 -2.73 -6.21
N SER A 43 0.72 -4.03 -6.07
CA SER A 43 1.74 -5.06 -6.36
C SER A 43 2.21 -5.00 -7.81
N CYS A 44 1.29 -4.83 -8.77
CA CYS A 44 1.64 -4.65 -10.18
C CYS A 44 2.50 -3.40 -10.40
N LEU A 45 2.20 -2.29 -9.70
CA LEU A 45 3.02 -1.08 -9.77
C LEU A 45 4.44 -1.32 -9.24
N PHE A 46 4.61 -2.05 -8.14
CA PHE A 46 5.94 -2.42 -7.63
C PHE A 46 6.73 -3.25 -8.62
N ILE A 47 6.10 -4.23 -9.27
CA ILE A 47 6.75 -5.05 -10.30
C ILE A 47 7.19 -4.17 -11.48
N MET A 48 6.37 -3.20 -11.89
CA MET A 48 6.69 -2.29 -12.99
C MET A 48 7.87 -1.35 -12.68
N ILE A 49 8.08 -1.00 -11.41
CA ILE A 49 9.21 -0.16 -10.98
C ILE A 49 10.51 -0.98 -10.84
N GLY A 50 10.44 -2.32 -10.99
CA GLY A 50 11.58 -3.22 -10.83
C GLY A 50 11.75 -3.75 -9.40
N ALA A 51 10.81 -3.47 -8.49
CA ALA A 51 10.76 -4.03 -7.14
C ALA A 51 9.98 -5.37 -7.13
N GLU A 52 10.41 -6.32 -7.95
CA GLU A 52 9.72 -7.59 -8.18
C GLU A 52 9.51 -8.38 -6.88
N PHE A 53 10.54 -8.45 -6.03
CA PHE A 53 10.46 -9.16 -4.76
C PHE A 53 9.39 -8.57 -3.83
N LEU A 54 9.32 -7.25 -3.73
CA LEU A 54 8.33 -6.57 -2.91
C LEU A 54 6.91 -6.76 -3.47
N GLY A 55 6.75 -6.68 -4.79
CA GLY A 55 5.48 -6.96 -5.46
C GLY A 55 4.99 -8.38 -5.20
N MET A 56 5.86 -9.38 -5.28
CA MET A 56 5.51 -10.78 -5.00
C MET A 56 5.12 -10.99 -3.53
N ILE A 57 5.83 -10.39 -2.59
CA ILE A 57 5.47 -10.45 -1.16
C ILE A 57 4.09 -9.80 -0.93
N MET A 58 3.81 -8.67 -1.56
CA MET A 58 2.50 -8.02 -1.47
C MET A 58 1.37 -8.95 -1.93
N LEU A 59 1.55 -9.69 -3.01
CA LEU A 59 0.56 -10.67 -3.47
C LEU A 59 0.40 -11.84 -2.49
N ILE A 60 1.50 -12.44 -2.09
CA ILE A 60 1.44 -13.66 -1.27
C ILE A 60 0.93 -13.37 0.14
N VAL A 61 1.45 -12.32 0.78
CA VAL A 61 1.15 -12.02 2.18
C VAL A 61 -0.12 -11.20 2.31
N TYR A 62 -0.22 -10.07 1.59
CA TYR A 62 -1.36 -9.17 1.79
C TYR A 62 -2.63 -9.68 1.09
N VAL A 63 -2.54 -10.16 -0.14
CA VAL A 63 -3.70 -10.71 -0.83
C VAL A 63 -3.99 -12.14 -0.37
N GLY A 64 -2.98 -12.99 -0.31
CA GLY A 64 -3.16 -14.41 0.00
C GLY A 64 -3.48 -14.69 1.48
N ALA A 65 -2.81 -14.02 2.42
CA ALA A 65 -3.00 -14.28 3.84
C ALA A 65 -3.89 -13.23 4.51
N VAL A 66 -3.49 -11.96 4.49
CA VAL A 66 -4.14 -10.91 5.29
C VAL A 66 -5.55 -10.61 4.79
N ALA A 67 -5.73 -10.38 3.49
CA ALA A 67 -7.03 -10.04 2.93
C ALA A 67 -8.03 -11.19 3.02
N VAL A 68 -7.58 -12.42 2.79
CA VAL A 68 -8.42 -13.63 2.92
C VAL A 68 -8.82 -13.85 4.38
N LEU A 69 -7.88 -13.69 5.34
CA LEU A 69 -8.20 -13.76 6.76
C LEU A 69 -9.24 -12.71 7.15
N PHE A 70 -9.05 -11.47 6.67
CA PHE A 70 -9.96 -10.37 6.94
C PHE A 70 -11.36 -10.64 6.34
N LEU A 71 -11.42 -11.14 5.12
CA LEU A 71 -12.68 -11.55 4.47
C LEU A 71 -13.40 -12.62 5.30
N PHE A 72 -12.67 -13.63 5.77
CA PHE A 72 -13.23 -14.69 6.59
C PHE A 72 -13.77 -14.15 7.93
N VAL A 73 -13.03 -13.28 8.61
CA VAL A 73 -13.46 -12.67 9.87
C VAL A 73 -14.72 -11.81 9.67
N VAL A 74 -14.75 -10.98 8.64
CA VAL A 74 -15.91 -10.12 8.33
C VAL A 74 -17.14 -10.95 7.99
N MET A 75 -16.97 -12.06 7.26
CA MET A 75 -18.06 -12.96 6.93
C MET A 75 -18.58 -13.72 8.18
N MET A 76 -17.66 -14.15 9.08
CA MET A 76 -18.04 -14.86 10.29
C MET A 76 -18.72 -13.96 11.33
N LEU A 77 -18.27 -12.72 11.46
CA LEU A 77 -18.83 -11.78 12.42
C LEU A 77 -20.26 -11.36 12.10
N ASN A 78 -20.78 -11.65 10.89
CA ASN A 78 -22.10 -11.24 10.45
C ASN A 78 -22.46 -9.84 10.98
N VAL A 79 -21.61 -8.87 10.66
CA VAL A 79 -21.79 -7.49 11.12
C VAL A 79 -23.10 -7.02 10.50
N ALA A 80 -24.17 -7.29 11.21
CA ALA A 80 -25.50 -6.82 10.86
C ALA A 80 -25.36 -5.33 10.59
N GLN A 81 -25.80 -4.91 9.42
CA GLN A 81 -25.83 -3.51 9.02
C GLN A 81 -26.44 -2.70 10.14
N GLN A 82 -25.62 -2.18 11.04
CA GLN A 82 -26.05 -1.13 11.92
C GLN A 82 -26.41 0.04 11.01
N LYS A 83 -27.71 0.27 10.88
CA LYS A 83 -28.25 1.42 10.19
C LYS A 83 -27.43 2.63 10.59
N ASN A 84 -26.85 3.29 9.61
CA ASN A 84 -26.05 4.49 9.72
C ASN A 84 -26.78 5.61 10.47
N GLN A 85 -26.84 5.53 11.79
CA GLN A 85 -27.35 6.65 12.61
C GLN A 85 -26.23 7.60 13.04
N TRP A 86 -24.96 7.22 12.87
CA TRP A 86 -23.86 8.07 13.31
C TRP A 86 -23.40 9.12 12.28
N LEU A 87 -23.78 8.95 10.98
CA LEU A 87 -23.49 9.93 9.93
C LEU A 87 -24.53 11.05 9.82
N LEU A 88 -25.68 10.88 10.49
CA LEU A 88 -26.79 11.81 10.48
C LEU A 88 -27.27 12.12 11.91
N SER A 89 -26.38 12.13 12.87
CA SER A 89 -26.69 12.80 14.13
C SER A 89 -26.65 14.31 13.84
N GLU A 90 -27.81 14.83 13.59
CA GLU A 90 -28.15 16.22 13.31
C GLU A 90 -27.79 17.17 14.46
N ASP A 91 -27.16 16.65 15.51
CA ASP A 91 -26.74 17.38 16.71
C ASP A 91 -25.24 17.71 16.77
N SER A 92 -24.50 17.58 15.67
CA SER A 92 -23.11 18.04 15.67
C SER A 92 -22.98 19.50 15.24
N SER A 93 -23.67 20.37 15.96
CA SER A 93 -23.39 21.78 15.90
C SER A 93 -21.97 22.04 16.41
N GLY A 94 -21.02 22.22 15.51
CA GLY A 94 -19.75 22.86 15.78
C GLY A 94 -18.53 22.00 16.09
N HIS A 95 -18.61 20.67 16.04
CA HIS A 95 -17.42 19.83 16.24
C HIS A 95 -16.81 19.44 14.90
N ILE A 96 -15.64 19.99 14.62
CA ILE A 96 -14.83 19.55 13.47
C ILE A 96 -14.53 18.06 13.68
N PRO A 97 -14.88 17.17 12.73
CA PRO A 97 -14.62 15.74 12.90
C PRO A 97 -13.11 15.49 13.03
N ILE A 98 -12.74 14.82 14.11
CA ILE A 98 -11.32 14.49 14.43
C ILE A 98 -10.61 13.85 13.22
N GLY A 99 -11.33 13.02 12.45
CA GLY A 99 -10.79 12.41 11.25
C GLY A 99 -10.37 13.41 10.17
N LEU A 100 -11.10 14.54 10.04
CA LEU A 100 -10.74 15.59 9.09
C LEU A 100 -9.45 16.30 9.52
N ILE A 101 -9.25 16.54 10.81
CA ILE A 101 -8.02 17.16 11.35
C ILE A 101 -6.82 16.25 11.07
N ILE A 102 -6.93 14.95 11.38
CA ILE A 102 -5.86 13.97 11.15
C ILE A 102 -5.54 13.85 9.66
N SER A 103 -6.56 13.77 8.81
CA SER A 103 -6.39 13.71 7.36
C SER A 103 -5.71 14.96 6.80
N ALA A 104 -6.09 16.14 7.27
CA ALA A 104 -5.48 17.40 6.86
C ALA A 104 -4.00 17.49 7.31
N LEU A 105 -3.69 17.00 8.51
CA LEU A 105 -2.33 16.98 9.03
C LEU A 105 -1.42 16.07 8.18
N ILE A 106 -1.86 14.84 7.87
CA ILE A 106 -1.13 13.90 7.00
C ILE A 106 -0.97 14.49 5.59
N PHE A 107 -2.01 15.09 5.05
CA PHE A 107 -1.95 15.73 3.73
C PHE A 107 -0.93 16.88 3.69
N PHE A 108 -0.89 17.70 4.72
CA PHE A 108 0.07 18.79 4.83
C PHE A 108 1.52 18.30 4.97
N GLU A 109 1.73 17.24 5.76
CA GLU A 109 3.03 16.57 5.87
C GLU A 109 3.52 16.04 4.51
N LEU A 110 2.66 15.39 3.74
CA LEU A 110 3.00 14.91 2.40
C LEU A 110 3.40 16.05 1.45
N ILE A 111 2.70 17.19 1.49
CA ILE A 111 3.05 18.36 0.68
C ILE A 111 4.45 18.88 1.05
N ILE A 112 4.77 18.95 2.34
CA ILE A 112 6.09 19.39 2.80
C ILE A 112 7.19 18.45 2.32
N VAL A 113 6.98 17.12 2.42
CA VAL A 113 7.96 16.13 1.99
C VAL A 113 8.19 16.22 0.48
N ILE A 114 7.14 16.28 -0.33
CA ILE A 114 7.23 16.37 -1.79
C ILE A 114 7.85 17.72 -2.20
N GLY A 115 7.46 18.81 -1.55
CA GLY A 115 8.04 20.13 -1.80
C GLY A 115 9.52 20.21 -1.41
N GLY A 116 9.88 19.62 -0.26
CA GLY A 116 11.26 19.55 0.21
C GLY A 116 12.17 18.78 -0.75
N TRP A 117 11.68 17.72 -1.36
CA TRP A 117 12.41 16.96 -2.37
C TRP A 117 12.78 17.80 -3.60
N LYS A 118 11.88 18.65 -4.03
CA LYS A 118 12.13 19.55 -5.18
C LYS A 118 13.18 20.63 -4.87
N TYR A 119 13.27 21.08 -3.61
CA TYR A 119 14.18 22.17 -3.21
C TYR A 119 15.57 21.72 -2.77
N LYS A 120 15.77 20.44 -2.39
CA LYS A 120 17.05 19.87 -1.97
C LYS A 120 17.27 18.48 -2.58
N PRO A 121 17.44 18.37 -3.92
CA PRO A 121 17.69 17.08 -4.55
C PRO A 121 18.98 16.41 -4.09
N ASP A 122 19.98 17.20 -3.64
CA ASP A 122 21.31 16.68 -3.24
C ASP A 122 21.31 15.90 -1.92
N LEU A 123 20.33 16.10 -1.04
CA LEU A 123 20.21 15.31 0.19
C LEU A 123 19.80 13.86 -0.06
N PHE A 124 19.14 13.59 -1.18
CA PHE A 124 18.68 12.26 -1.60
C PHE A 124 19.59 11.61 -2.65
N ASN A 125 20.55 12.38 -3.16
CA ASN A 125 21.55 11.91 -4.12
C ASN A 125 22.77 11.30 -3.40
N SER A 126 22.55 10.67 -2.25
CA SER A 126 23.59 9.94 -1.56
C SER A 126 23.95 8.69 -2.36
N ASN A 127 25.08 8.81 -3.04
CA ASN A 127 25.86 7.73 -3.59
C ASN A 127 25.14 6.80 -4.57
N ASN A 128 25.42 6.99 -5.83
CA ASN A 128 25.37 5.95 -6.85
C ASN A 128 26.08 4.69 -6.34
N LEU A 129 25.38 3.88 -5.58
CA LEU A 129 25.65 2.47 -5.56
C LEU A 129 25.24 2.03 -6.97
N ASP A 130 26.23 1.88 -7.85
CA ASP A 130 26.11 1.16 -9.10
C ASP A 130 25.66 -0.27 -8.76
N ILE A 131 24.37 -0.41 -8.47
CA ILE A 131 23.71 -1.70 -8.48
C ILE A 131 23.70 -2.05 -9.96
N SER A 132 24.59 -2.93 -10.34
CA SER A 132 24.67 -3.47 -11.69
C SER A 132 23.27 -3.80 -12.15
N SER A 133 22.78 -3.08 -13.14
CA SER A 133 21.40 -3.12 -13.67
C SER A 133 21.02 -4.47 -14.31
N GLU A 134 21.89 -5.45 -14.24
CA GLU A 134 21.71 -6.81 -14.78
C GLU A 134 21.22 -7.84 -13.77
N LEU A 135 21.25 -7.54 -12.48
CA LEU A 135 20.81 -8.48 -11.45
C LEU A 135 19.35 -8.19 -11.05
N SER A 136 18.48 -9.17 -11.23
CA SER A 136 17.11 -9.13 -10.68
C SER A 136 17.17 -8.84 -9.18
N ASN A 137 16.27 -8.00 -8.69
CA ASN A 137 16.17 -7.62 -7.28
C ASN A 137 16.12 -8.86 -6.35
N THR A 138 15.44 -9.90 -6.79
CA THR A 138 15.37 -11.20 -6.09
C THR A 138 16.74 -11.86 -5.95
N HIS A 139 17.58 -11.77 -6.97
CA HIS A 139 18.91 -12.37 -6.97
C HIS A 139 19.90 -11.63 -6.04
N SER A 140 19.75 -10.33 -5.89
CA SER A 140 20.61 -9.54 -4.98
C SER A 140 20.24 -9.72 -3.51
N LEU A 141 18.95 -9.96 -3.20
CA LEU A 141 18.47 -10.19 -1.84
C LEU A 141 18.77 -11.59 -1.30
N GLY A 142 18.83 -12.59 -2.18
CA GLY A 142 19.07 -13.99 -1.79
C GLY A 142 20.39 -14.19 -1.01
N PRO A 143 21.54 -13.82 -1.53
CA PRO A 143 22.83 -14.00 -0.85
C PRO A 143 22.88 -13.27 0.51
N VAL A 144 22.37 -12.05 0.60
CA VAL A 144 22.37 -11.26 1.84
C VAL A 144 21.52 -11.93 2.91
N SER A 145 20.36 -12.45 2.55
CA SER A 145 19.47 -13.15 3.47
C SER A 145 20.12 -14.43 4.01
N TYR A 146 20.75 -15.23 3.15
CA TYR A 146 21.43 -16.46 3.57
C TYR A 146 22.68 -16.21 4.41
N THR A 147 23.48 -15.20 4.11
CA THR A 147 24.71 -14.92 4.85
C THR A 147 24.45 -14.34 6.23
N HIS A 148 23.41 -13.52 6.39
CA HIS A 148 23.12 -12.88 7.69
C HIS A 148 22.20 -13.69 8.60
N LEU A 149 21.33 -14.54 8.07
CA LEU A 149 20.40 -15.34 8.87
C LEU A 149 20.93 -16.72 9.26
N THR A 150 21.83 -17.32 8.45
CA THR A 150 22.26 -18.71 8.69
C THR A 150 23.65 -18.84 9.30
N LEU A 151 24.52 -17.86 9.18
CA LEU A 151 25.90 -17.93 9.68
C LEU A 151 26.05 -17.92 11.21
N PRO A 152 25.18 -17.31 12.04
CA PRO A 152 25.36 -17.35 13.48
C PRO A 152 25.09 -18.72 14.12
N THR A 153 24.46 -19.63 13.40
CA THR A 153 24.02 -20.94 13.97
C THR A 153 24.96 -22.10 13.65
N ILE A 154 26.04 -21.91 12.90
CA ILE A 154 26.94 -22.99 12.44
C ILE A 154 28.31 -22.99 13.15
N ASN A 155 28.54 -22.18 14.15
CA ASN A 155 29.75 -22.27 14.98
C ASN A 155 29.52 -23.15 16.20
N TRP A 156 29.53 -24.48 15.97
CA TRP A 156 29.77 -25.52 16.97
C TRP A 156 30.89 -26.41 16.50
#